data_c00c5ce9393e176c86217094a2e57ed6
#
_entry.id   c00c5ce9393e176c86217094a2e57ed6
#
_cell.length_a   1.000
_cell.length_b   1.000
_cell.length_c   1.000
_cell.angle_alpha   90.00
_cell.angle_beta   90.00
_cell.angle_gamma   90.00
#
_symmetry.space_group_name_H-M   'P 1'
#
loop_
_entity.id
_entity.type
_entity.pdbx_description
1 polymer ?
#
loop_
_entity_poly.entity_id
_entity_poly.type
_entity_poly.pdbx_seq_one_letter_code
_entity_poly.pdbx_strand_id
1 'polypeptide(L)'
;VLYQRWRNSMARFETHRVKERYPDTSNVKVMILGMGNIGTGAFDATAERYGAAVLGIDENDRKLAKHREQQRRVAAADASDPDFWQRVDLEELELVMLALTNHQENLLVANLLKSLGYTGRVAAVVRFTEEAEELQALGVSAFNLYAQAGAGFAAHAEENLALR
;
A
#
# COMPACT_ATOMS: atom_id res chain seq x y z
N VAL A 1 -35.00 -0.23 31.04
CA VAL A 1 -34.80 1.01 30.25
C VAL A 1 -33.38 1.56 30.40
N LEU A 2 -32.85 1.69 31.62
CA LEU A 2 -31.48 2.20 31.91
C LEU A 2 -30.37 1.25 31.36
N TYR A 3 -30.53 -0.05 31.48
CA TYR A 3 -29.58 -1.06 31.00
C TYR A 3 -29.46 -1.07 29.46
N GLN A 4 -30.57 -0.89 28.74
CA GLN A 4 -30.56 -0.78 27.28
C GLN A 4 -29.90 0.50 26.77
N ARG A 5 -30.12 1.64 27.49
CA ARG A 5 -29.44 2.93 27.16
C ARG A 5 -27.95 2.85 27.39
N TRP A 6 -27.49 2.17 28.43
CA TRP A 6 -26.08 1.97 28.74
C TRP A 6 -25.40 1.06 27.68
N ARG A 7 -26.05 -0.06 27.31
CA ARG A 7 -25.58 -0.97 26.25
C ARG A 7 -25.46 -0.28 24.88
N ASN A 8 -26.42 0.54 24.51
CA ASN A 8 -26.40 1.31 23.26
C ASN A 8 -25.34 2.43 23.29
N SER A 9 -25.06 2.99 24.46
CA SER A 9 -23.98 3.96 24.64
C SER A 9 -22.60 3.30 24.49
N MET A 10 -22.42 2.12 25.12
CA MET A 10 -21.17 1.35 25.00
C MET A 10 -20.93 0.85 23.56
N ALA A 11 -21.95 0.36 22.88
CA ALA A 11 -21.86 -0.02 21.48
C ALA A 11 -21.50 1.15 20.55
N ARG A 12 -21.99 2.36 20.85
CA ARG A 12 -21.59 3.59 20.13
C ARG A 12 -20.13 3.97 20.42
N PHE A 13 -19.66 3.83 21.65
CA PHE A 13 -18.27 4.10 22.02
C PHE A 13 -17.30 3.09 21.38
N GLU A 14 -17.64 1.80 21.37
CA GLU A 14 -16.85 0.77 20.68
C GLU A 14 -16.83 1.01 19.18
N THR A 15 -17.95 1.34 18.55
CA THR A 15 -18.02 1.65 17.12
C THR A 15 -17.21 2.90 16.77
N HIS A 16 -17.19 3.91 17.64
CA HIS A 16 -16.40 5.12 17.41
C HIS A 16 -14.91 4.87 17.57
N ARG A 17 -14.47 4.13 18.60
CA ARG A 17 -13.05 3.72 18.78
C ARG A 17 -12.55 2.84 17.66
N VAL A 18 -13.37 1.95 17.14
CA VAL A 18 -13.03 1.07 16.01
C VAL A 18 -12.90 1.89 14.71
N LYS A 19 -13.76 2.91 14.49
CA LYS A 19 -13.62 3.83 13.35
C LYS A 19 -12.38 4.71 13.42
N GLU A 20 -11.94 5.11 14.61
CA GLU A 20 -10.70 5.88 14.80
C GLU A 20 -9.44 5.04 14.61
N ARG A 21 -9.52 3.71 14.78
CA ARG A 21 -8.37 2.80 14.68
C ARG A 21 -8.06 2.36 13.25
N TYR A 22 -9.04 2.33 12.37
CA TYR A 22 -8.86 1.84 10.99
C TYR A 22 -9.30 2.89 9.99
N PRO A 23 -8.53 3.08 8.91
CA PRO A 23 -8.84 4.06 7.88
C PRO A 23 -10.08 3.71 7.07
N ASP A 24 -10.68 4.72 6.44
CA ASP A 24 -11.71 4.54 5.43
C ASP A 24 -11.07 4.05 4.13
N THR A 25 -11.39 2.81 3.75
CA THR A 25 -10.92 2.14 2.54
C THR A 25 -12.00 2.02 1.47
N SER A 26 -13.12 2.74 1.62
CA SER A 26 -14.21 2.71 0.64
C SER A 26 -13.78 3.23 -0.73
N ASN A 27 -14.26 2.59 -1.79
CA ASN A 27 -13.97 2.94 -3.19
C ASN A 27 -12.47 2.95 -3.55
N VAL A 28 -11.64 2.20 -2.84
CA VAL A 28 -10.22 2.06 -3.15
C VAL A 28 -10.02 0.96 -4.19
N LYS A 29 -9.39 1.32 -5.30
CA LYS A 29 -9.00 0.38 -6.37
C LYS A 29 -7.52 0.06 -6.37
N VAL A 30 -6.69 1.01 -5.94
CA VAL A 30 -5.24 0.86 -5.82
C VAL A 30 -4.80 1.20 -4.41
N MET A 31 -4.08 0.29 -3.77
CA MET A 31 -3.51 0.50 -2.44
C MET A 31 -1.99 0.40 -2.51
N ILE A 32 -1.31 1.40 -1.98
CA ILE A 32 0.16 1.46 -1.94
C ILE A 32 0.60 1.37 -0.49
N LEU A 33 1.38 0.36 -0.18
CA LEU A 33 1.89 0.09 1.16
C LEU A 33 3.34 0.57 1.27
N GLY A 34 3.57 1.53 2.13
CA GLY A 34 4.85 2.23 2.28
C GLY A 34 4.90 3.52 1.47
N MET A 35 4.73 4.67 2.13
CA MET A 35 4.75 6.00 1.50
C MET A 35 6.13 6.68 1.63
N GLY A 36 7.18 5.91 1.34
CA GLY A 36 8.54 6.44 1.13
C GLY A 36 8.71 7.04 -0.28
N ASN A 37 9.95 7.20 -0.71
CA ASN A 37 10.24 7.80 -2.02
C ASN A 37 9.61 7.01 -3.18
N ILE A 38 9.74 5.69 -3.16
CA ILE A 38 9.18 4.84 -4.22
C ILE A 38 7.66 4.81 -4.15
N GLY A 39 7.10 4.60 -2.95
CA GLY A 39 5.64 4.57 -2.78
C GLY A 39 4.97 5.90 -3.14
N THR A 40 5.60 7.03 -2.83
CA THR A 40 5.12 8.36 -3.22
C THR A 40 5.11 8.53 -4.74
N GLY A 41 6.20 8.15 -5.42
CA GLY A 41 6.25 8.20 -6.87
C GLY A 41 5.21 7.29 -7.54
N ALA A 42 5.03 6.08 -6.99
CA ALA A 42 4.00 5.15 -7.45
C ALA A 42 2.59 5.71 -7.22
N PHE A 43 2.36 6.36 -6.08
CA PHE A 43 1.08 7.02 -5.78
C PHE A 43 0.77 8.10 -6.81
N ASP A 44 1.70 9.02 -7.05
CA ASP A 44 1.47 10.14 -7.96
C ASP A 44 1.21 9.63 -9.40
N ALA A 45 1.98 8.67 -9.88
CA ALA A 45 1.79 8.07 -11.20
C ALA A 45 0.45 7.31 -11.34
N THR A 46 0.03 6.57 -10.31
CA THR A 46 -1.26 5.85 -10.35
C THR A 46 -2.44 6.78 -10.15
N ALA A 47 -2.31 7.86 -9.39
CA ALA A 47 -3.36 8.85 -9.17
C ALA A 47 -3.75 9.60 -10.46
N GLU A 48 -2.85 9.75 -11.43
CA GLU A 48 -3.17 10.30 -12.75
C GLU A 48 -4.27 9.50 -13.47
N ARG A 49 -4.29 8.18 -13.26
CA ARG A 49 -5.25 7.27 -13.89
C ARG A 49 -6.46 6.95 -13.01
N TYR A 50 -6.24 6.74 -11.72
CA TYR A 50 -7.26 6.25 -10.78
C TYR A 50 -7.84 7.35 -9.88
N GLY A 51 -7.25 8.54 -9.87
CA GLY A 51 -7.73 9.67 -9.08
C GLY A 51 -7.88 9.34 -7.60
N ALA A 52 -9.04 9.65 -7.04
CA ALA A 52 -9.38 9.43 -5.64
C ALA A 52 -9.48 7.95 -5.22
N ALA A 53 -9.43 7.01 -6.18
CA ALA A 53 -9.45 5.57 -5.89
C ALA A 53 -8.07 5.00 -5.46
N VAL A 54 -7.04 5.84 -5.36
CA VAL A 54 -5.72 5.47 -4.83
C VAL A 54 -5.63 5.80 -3.34
N LEU A 55 -5.17 4.86 -2.53
CA LEU A 55 -4.92 5.05 -1.10
C LEU A 55 -3.49 4.63 -0.77
N GLY A 56 -2.72 5.52 -0.16
CA GLY A 56 -1.41 5.22 0.41
C GLY A 56 -1.51 4.87 1.89
N ILE A 57 -0.86 3.80 2.30
CA ILE A 57 -0.79 3.31 3.69
C ILE A 57 0.66 3.36 4.17
N ASP A 58 0.86 3.87 5.37
CA ASP A 58 2.14 3.83 6.08
C ASP A 58 1.85 3.76 7.60
N GLU A 59 2.69 3.10 8.37
CA GLU A 59 2.54 3.05 9.82
C GLU A 59 2.88 4.38 10.50
N ASN A 60 3.75 5.17 9.88
CA ASN A 60 4.26 6.42 10.45
C ASN A 60 3.35 7.60 10.12
N ASP A 61 2.42 7.92 11.02
CA ASP A 61 1.47 9.01 10.86
C ASP A 61 2.14 10.40 10.70
N ARG A 62 3.29 10.61 11.33
CA ARG A 62 4.05 11.88 11.18
C ARG A 62 4.54 12.09 9.75
N LYS A 63 4.99 11.02 9.11
CA LYS A 63 5.39 11.02 7.70
C LYS A 63 4.21 11.34 6.78
N LEU A 64 3.03 10.86 7.12
CA LEU A 64 1.80 11.08 6.35
C LEU A 64 1.28 12.52 6.42
N ALA A 65 1.62 13.30 7.44
CA ALA A 65 1.20 14.69 7.55
C ALA A 65 1.58 15.51 6.31
N LYS A 66 2.82 15.37 5.81
CA LYS A 66 3.29 16.04 4.61
C LYS A 66 2.53 15.58 3.34
N HIS A 67 2.17 14.30 3.26
CA HIS A 67 1.37 13.79 2.15
C HIS A 67 -0.05 14.36 2.14
N ARG A 68 -0.66 14.54 3.31
CA ARG A 68 -1.99 15.16 3.45
C ARG A 68 -1.96 16.63 3.04
N GLU A 69 -0.91 17.37 3.40
CA GLU A 69 -0.71 18.76 2.94
C GLU A 69 -0.64 18.86 1.42
N GLN A 70 -0.10 17.84 0.76
CA GLN A 70 -0.03 17.71 -0.69
C GLN A 70 -1.29 17.06 -1.30
N GLN A 71 -2.36 16.93 -0.51
CA GLN A 71 -3.67 16.40 -0.92
C GLN A 71 -3.65 14.94 -1.40
N ARG A 72 -2.65 14.14 -1.00
CA ARG A 72 -2.68 12.70 -1.24
C ARG A 72 -3.62 12.01 -0.26
N ARG A 73 -4.43 11.10 -0.76
CA ARG A 73 -5.27 10.23 0.08
C ARG A 73 -4.39 9.18 0.75
N VAL A 74 -4.03 9.44 2.00
CA VAL A 74 -3.16 8.56 2.80
C VAL A 74 -3.75 8.29 4.17
N ALA A 75 -3.43 7.14 4.74
CA ALA A 75 -3.87 6.76 6.07
C ALA A 75 -2.81 5.94 6.81
N ALA A 76 -2.79 6.12 8.15
CA ALA A 76 -1.93 5.35 9.02
C ALA A 76 -2.57 3.99 9.32
N ALA A 77 -1.87 2.91 8.98
CA ALA A 77 -2.25 1.55 9.33
C ALA A 77 -1.06 0.60 9.25
N ASP A 78 -1.15 -0.50 9.97
CA ASP A 78 -0.25 -1.63 9.88
C ASP A 78 -0.79 -2.63 8.84
N ALA A 79 -0.11 -2.75 7.70
CA ALA A 79 -0.50 -3.69 6.65
C ALA A 79 -0.25 -5.16 7.03
N SER A 80 0.50 -5.44 8.09
CA SER A 80 0.70 -6.78 8.62
C SER A 80 -0.43 -7.23 9.56
N ASP A 81 -1.31 -6.31 9.98
CA ASP A 81 -2.46 -6.60 10.82
C ASP A 81 -3.60 -7.24 10.01
N PRO A 82 -3.97 -8.51 10.27
CA PRO A 82 -5.11 -9.16 9.60
C PRO A 82 -6.43 -8.41 9.78
N ASP A 83 -6.62 -7.73 10.92
CA ASP A 83 -7.86 -7.00 11.19
C ASP A 83 -8.01 -5.76 10.30
N PHE A 84 -6.91 -5.18 9.83
CA PHE A 84 -6.95 -4.13 8.80
C PHE A 84 -7.58 -4.67 7.51
N TRP A 85 -7.12 -5.81 7.02
CA TRP A 85 -7.59 -6.38 5.77
C TRP A 85 -9.04 -6.89 5.80
N GLN A 86 -9.54 -7.28 6.97
CA GLN A 86 -10.96 -7.64 7.14
C GLN A 86 -11.92 -6.47 6.89
N ARG A 87 -11.41 -5.24 6.91
CA ARG A 87 -12.17 -4.00 6.67
C ARG A 87 -12.02 -3.46 5.26
N VAL A 88 -11.10 -4.03 4.49
CA VAL A 88 -10.87 -3.68 3.10
C VAL A 88 -11.82 -4.50 2.22
N ASP A 89 -12.48 -3.84 1.28
CA ASP A 89 -13.23 -4.54 0.23
C ASP A 89 -12.23 -5.10 -0.80
N LEU A 90 -11.86 -6.37 -0.62
CA LEU A 90 -10.88 -7.04 -1.47
C LEU A 90 -11.43 -7.32 -2.88
N GLU A 91 -12.74 -7.33 -3.08
CA GLU A 91 -13.36 -7.52 -4.40
C GLU A 91 -13.25 -6.27 -5.27
N GLU A 92 -13.36 -5.09 -4.65
CA GLU A 92 -13.19 -3.79 -5.32
C GLU A 92 -11.71 -3.41 -5.55
N LEU A 93 -10.81 -3.98 -4.76
CA LEU A 93 -9.38 -3.67 -4.81
C LEU A 93 -8.71 -4.38 -6.01
N GLU A 94 -8.27 -3.62 -7.01
CA GLU A 94 -7.69 -4.15 -8.24
C GLU A 94 -6.18 -4.40 -8.14
N LEU A 95 -5.46 -3.56 -7.36
CA LEU A 95 -4.00 -3.57 -7.27
C LEU A 95 -3.50 -3.22 -5.88
N VAL A 96 -2.59 -4.03 -5.36
CA VAL A 96 -1.80 -3.73 -4.16
C VAL A 96 -0.32 -3.59 -4.57
N MET A 97 0.30 -2.48 -4.21
CA MET A 97 1.71 -2.21 -4.45
C MET A 97 2.49 -2.22 -3.14
N LEU A 98 3.39 -3.16 -2.99
CA LEU A 98 4.25 -3.32 -1.82
C LEU A 98 5.53 -2.51 -2.02
N ALA A 99 5.60 -1.35 -1.40
CA ALA A 99 6.76 -0.45 -1.43
C ALA A 99 7.38 -0.29 -0.02
N LEU A 100 7.23 -1.30 0.84
CA LEU A 100 7.83 -1.36 2.15
C LEU A 100 9.35 -1.54 2.02
N THR A 101 10.11 -0.93 2.93
CA THR A 101 11.58 -1.00 2.89
C THR A 101 12.14 -2.35 3.33
N ASN A 102 11.38 -3.08 4.12
CA ASN A 102 11.76 -4.40 4.65
C ASN A 102 11.15 -5.51 3.79
N HIS A 103 12.01 -6.34 3.21
CA HIS A 103 11.58 -7.46 2.36
C HIS A 103 10.71 -8.48 3.11
N GLN A 104 11.02 -8.76 4.37
CA GLN A 104 10.25 -9.70 5.19
C GLN A 104 8.81 -9.20 5.43
N GLU A 105 8.63 -7.89 5.56
CA GLU A 105 7.29 -7.29 5.65
C GLU A 105 6.53 -7.42 4.32
N ASN A 106 7.19 -7.21 3.20
CA ASN A 106 6.58 -7.46 1.88
C ASN A 106 6.13 -8.91 1.73
N LEU A 107 6.96 -9.88 2.12
CA LEU A 107 6.62 -11.30 2.13
C LEU A 107 5.45 -11.61 3.06
N LEU A 108 5.45 -11.04 4.25
CA LEU A 108 4.38 -11.24 5.23
C LEU A 108 3.04 -10.77 4.66
N VAL A 109 2.99 -9.55 4.11
CA VAL A 109 1.77 -8.99 3.52
C VAL A 109 1.33 -9.78 2.29
N ALA A 110 2.25 -10.19 1.42
CA ALA A 110 1.95 -11.01 0.26
C ALA A 110 1.32 -12.36 0.65
N ASN A 111 1.86 -13.03 1.67
CA ASN A 111 1.31 -14.26 2.22
C ASN A 111 -0.07 -14.03 2.84
N LEU A 112 -0.26 -12.94 3.56
CA LEU A 112 -1.53 -12.59 4.17
C LEU A 112 -2.61 -12.36 3.12
N LEU A 113 -2.34 -11.58 2.08
CA LEU A 113 -3.27 -11.37 0.97
C LEU A 113 -3.65 -12.68 0.28
N LYS A 114 -2.67 -13.56 0.06
CA LYS A 114 -2.92 -14.89 -0.51
C LYS A 114 -3.82 -15.74 0.40
N SER A 115 -3.57 -15.73 1.70
CA SER A 115 -4.38 -16.48 2.68
C SER A 115 -5.82 -15.97 2.79
N LEU A 116 -6.04 -14.68 2.54
CA LEU A 116 -7.36 -14.05 2.50
C LEU A 116 -8.09 -14.28 1.18
N GLY A 117 -7.49 -14.98 0.22
CA GLY A 117 -8.08 -15.25 -1.08
C GLY A 117 -8.12 -14.03 -2.01
N TYR A 118 -7.26 -13.04 -1.81
CA TYR A 118 -7.18 -11.89 -2.70
C TYR A 118 -6.80 -12.33 -4.11
N THR A 119 -7.61 -11.94 -5.09
CA THR A 119 -7.47 -12.33 -6.51
C THR A 119 -6.99 -11.17 -7.39
N GLY A 120 -6.89 -9.96 -6.84
CA GLY A 120 -6.34 -8.82 -7.55
C GLY A 120 -4.83 -8.93 -7.78
N ARG A 121 -4.26 -7.93 -8.41
CA ARG A 121 -2.82 -7.90 -8.70
C ARG A 121 -2.03 -7.44 -7.49
N VAL A 122 -0.89 -8.08 -7.25
CA VAL A 122 0.10 -7.64 -6.27
C VAL A 122 1.43 -7.41 -6.98
N ALA A 123 1.99 -6.23 -6.79
CA ALA A 123 3.33 -5.88 -7.26
C ALA A 123 4.20 -5.47 -6.07
N ALA A 124 5.49 -5.73 -6.12
CA ALA A 124 6.41 -5.37 -5.06
C ALA A 124 7.72 -4.80 -5.61
N VAL A 125 8.29 -3.85 -4.88
CA VAL A 125 9.65 -3.38 -5.12
C VAL A 125 10.62 -4.28 -4.39
N VAL A 126 11.63 -4.76 -5.09
CA VAL A 126 12.72 -5.57 -4.55
C VAL A 126 14.06 -4.96 -4.94
N ARG A 127 15.12 -5.31 -4.23
CA ARG A 127 16.48 -4.83 -4.48
C ARG A 127 17.38 -5.91 -5.08
N PHE A 128 17.11 -7.17 -4.73
CA PHE A 128 17.94 -8.32 -5.08
C PHE A 128 17.12 -9.39 -5.80
N THR A 129 17.80 -10.20 -6.60
CA THR A 129 17.17 -11.26 -7.41
C THR A 129 16.49 -12.31 -6.53
N GLU A 130 17.11 -12.68 -5.41
CA GLU A 130 16.58 -13.66 -4.47
C GLU A 130 15.25 -13.20 -3.86
N GLU A 131 15.13 -11.91 -3.53
CA GLU A 131 13.89 -11.31 -3.05
C GLU A 131 12.78 -11.38 -4.11
N ALA A 132 13.15 -11.17 -5.39
CA ALA A 132 12.20 -11.29 -6.49
C ALA A 132 11.68 -12.71 -6.64
N GLU A 133 12.56 -13.71 -6.56
CA GLU A 133 12.20 -15.14 -6.67
C GLU A 133 11.21 -15.56 -5.57
N GLU A 134 11.45 -15.14 -4.32
CA GLU A 134 10.57 -15.45 -3.20
C GLU A 134 9.14 -14.85 -3.39
N LEU A 135 9.05 -13.61 -3.83
CA LEU A 135 7.76 -12.95 -4.08
C LEU A 135 7.05 -13.51 -5.32
N GLN A 136 7.79 -13.80 -6.39
CA GLN A 136 7.24 -14.42 -7.60
C GLN A 136 6.65 -15.80 -7.33
N ALA A 137 7.24 -16.58 -6.41
CA ALA A 137 6.67 -17.85 -5.95
C ALA A 137 5.29 -17.71 -5.29
N LEU A 138 4.96 -16.53 -4.79
CA LEU A 138 3.64 -16.17 -4.23
C LEU A 138 2.68 -15.57 -5.28
N GLY A 139 3.11 -15.45 -6.54
CA GLY A 139 2.32 -14.82 -7.60
C GLY A 139 2.42 -13.28 -7.63
N VAL A 140 3.38 -12.70 -6.92
CA VAL A 140 3.63 -11.25 -6.89
C VAL A 140 4.52 -10.85 -8.05
N SER A 141 4.16 -9.76 -8.75
CA SER A 141 5.03 -9.14 -9.76
C SER A 141 6.14 -8.35 -9.07
N ALA A 142 7.39 -8.76 -9.25
CA ALA A 142 8.54 -8.12 -8.61
C ALA A 142 9.22 -7.12 -9.55
N PHE A 143 9.38 -5.88 -9.08
CA PHE A 143 10.15 -4.83 -9.75
C PHE A 143 11.51 -4.68 -9.08
N ASN A 144 12.59 -5.08 -9.76
CA ASN A 144 13.94 -4.95 -9.22
C ASN A 144 14.45 -3.51 -9.40
N LEU A 145 14.45 -2.76 -8.28
CA LEU A 145 14.78 -1.35 -8.27
C LEU A 145 16.20 -1.08 -8.79
N TYR A 146 17.20 -1.83 -8.34
CA TYR A 146 18.59 -1.57 -8.70
C TYR A 146 18.89 -1.93 -10.15
N ALA A 147 18.35 -3.04 -10.64
CA ALA A 147 18.50 -3.42 -12.03
C ALA A 147 17.85 -2.41 -12.98
N GLN A 148 16.63 -1.97 -12.66
CA GLN A 148 15.89 -0.99 -13.45
C GLN A 148 16.54 0.40 -13.39
N ALA A 149 16.98 0.84 -12.21
CA ALA A 149 17.68 2.11 -12.05
C ALA A 149 19.01 2.11 -12.84
N GLY A 150 19.75 1.02 -12.81
CA GLY A 150 20.99 0.88 -13.59
C GLY A 150 20.76 0.96 -15.09
N ALA A 151 19.80 0.24 -15.59
CA ALA A 151 19.41 0.27 -17.02
C ALA A 151 18.91 1.66 -17.45
N GLY A 152 18.06 2.28 -16.63
CA GLY A 152 17.55 3.64 -16.89
C GLY A 152 18.64 4.69 -16.85
N PHE A 153 19.61 4.57 -15.94
CA PHE A 153 20.76 5.47 -15.88
C PHE A 153 21.64 5.36 -17.13
N ALA A 154 21.91 4.15 -17.59
CA ALA A 154 22.68 3.92 -18.83
C ALA A 154 21.97 4.55 -20.04
N ALA A 155 20.68 4.28 -20.21
CA ALA A 155 19.88 4.83 -21.30
C ALA A 155 19.88 6.38 -21.28
N HIS A 156 19.69 6.99 -20.11
CA HIS A 156 19.73 8.43 -19.97
C HIS A 156 21.09 9.05 -20.32
N ALA A 157 22.18 8.39 -19.92
CA ALA A 157 23.53 8.84 -20.26
C ALA A 157 23.82 8.75 -21.76
N GLU A 158 23.37 7.68 -22.44
CA GLU A 158 23.53 7.49 -23.90
C GLU A 158 22.72 8.52 -24.70
N GLU A 159 21.49 8.80 -24.32
CA GLU A 159 20.65 9.85 -24.94
C GLU A 159 21.32 11.22 -24.91
N ASN A 160 21.96 11.59 -23.80
CA ASN A 160 22.66 12.85 -23.66
C ASN A 160 23.98 12.92 -24.49
N LEU A 161 24.57 11.78 -24.84
CA LEU A 161 25.73 11.72 -25.73
C LEU A 161 25.32 11.90 -27.20
N ALA A 162 24.18 11.39 -27.61
CA ALA A 162 23.67 11.52 -28.99
C ALA A 162 23.23 12.94 -29.36
N LEU A 163 23.03 13.84 -28.38
CA LEU A 163 22.64 15.24 -28.57
C LEU A 163 23.83 16.19 -28.73
N ARG A 164 25.06 15.72 -28.74
CA ARG A 164 26.30 16.48 -28.98
C ARG A 164 26.87 16.22 -30.36
#